data_e221e9922488e8e7c0815dda40bbb96b
#
_entry.id   e221e9922488e8e7c0815dda40bbb96b
#
_cell.length_a   1.000
_cell.length_b   1.000
_cell.length_c   1.000
_cell.angle_alpha   90.00
_cell.angle_beta   90.00
_cell.angle_gamma   90.00
#
_symmetry.space_group_name_H-M   'P 1'
#
loop_
_entity.id
_entity.type
_entity.pdbx_description
1 polymer ?
#
loop_
_entity_poly.entity_id
_entity_poly.type
_entity_poly.pdbx_seq_one_letter_code
_entity_poly.pdbx_strand_id
1 'polypeptide(L)'
;MLANDIKKISVASILIICIGLLGFSIERHEGVILIPVFVIAFGIYWHLYTSEKNFTLKELVVIGIICRLLLIPSIPSLSDDVYRFIWDGRLFNSGISPFAALPTHYLSLNTTPLGIDVTLFEKLNSPNYYSVYPPIAQFIFYTSVLPFPTNITGSIILIRLMSIIAEFGTLYFLIKVL
;
A
#
# COMPACT_ATOMS: atom_id res chain seq x y z
N MET A 1 -31.54 -19.39 8.14
CA MET A 1 -30.78 -18.32 8.74
C MET A 1 -29.32 -18.77 8.92
N LEU A 2 -29.03 -19.74 9.74
CA LEU A 2 -27.66 -20.21 10.02
C LEU A 2 -26.83 -20.62 8.77
N ALA A 3 -27.41 -21.35 7.82
CA ALA A 3 -26.73 -21.78 6.60
C ALA A 3 -26.32 -20.63 5.68
N ASN A 4 -27.12 -19.57 5.63
CA ASN A 4 -26.79 -18.37 4.85
C ASN A 4 -25.66 -17.56 5.49
N ASP A 5 -25.65 -17.46 6.81
CA ASP A 5 -24.59 -16.75 7.55
C ASP A 5 -23.25 -17.50 7.42
N ILE A 6 -23.24 -18.84 7.49
CA ILE A 6 -22.05 -19.66 7.25
C ILE A 6 -21.51 -19.43 5.83
N LYS A 7 -22.37 -19.40 4.81
CA LYS A 7 -21.97 -19.14 3.43
C LYS A 7 -21.34 -17.76 3.26
N LYS A 8 -21.93 -16.73 3.87
CA LYS A 8 -21.37 -15.37 3.86
C LYS A 8 -19.97 -15.30 4.49
N ILE A 9 -19.82 -15.91 5.66
CA ILE A 9 -18.54 -15.96 6.38
C ILE A 9 -17.50 -16.69 5.53
N SER A 10 -17.87 -17.84 4.93
CA SER A 10 -16.93 -18.58 4.07
C SER A 10 -16.44 -17.77 2.88
N VAL A 11 -17.35 -17.08 2.19
CA VAL A 11 -16.99 -16.23 1.03
C VAL A 11 -16.07 -15.07 1.46
N ALA A 12 -16.39 -14.40 2.57
CA ALA A 12 -15.55 -13.32 3.10
C ALA A 12 -14.18 -13.84 3.54
N SER A 13 -14.11 -15.01 4.19
CA SER A 13 -12.85 -15.61 4.63
C SER A 13 -11.95 -15.98 3.46
N ILE A 14 -12.49 -16.51 2.36
CA ILE A 14 -11.67 -16.82 1.17
C ILE A 14 -11.08 -15.52 0.58
N LEU A 15 -11.87 -14.43 0.51
CA LEU A 15 -11.34 -13.14 0.06
C LEU A 15 -10.20 -12.65 0.95
N ILE A 16 -10.39 -12.68 2.27
CA ILE A 16 -9.38 -12.25 3.25
C ILE A 16 -8.10 -13.09 3.12
N ILE A 17 -8.24 -14.41 2.94
CA ILE A 17 -7.09 -15.30 2.70
C ILE A 17 -6.37 -14.94 1.40
N CYS A 18 -7.09 -14.75 0.28
CA CYS A 18 -6.48 -14.34 -0.98
C CYS A 18 -5.72 -13.00 -0.85
N ILE A 19 -6.32 -12.01 -0.18
CA ILE A 19 -5.67 -10.70 0.09
C ILE A 19 -4.44 -10.88 0.97
N GLY A 20 -4.49 -11.75 2.00
CA GLY A 20 -3.34 -12.09 2.82
C GLY A 20 -2.21 -12.74 2.02
N LEU A 21 -2.52 -13.71 1.16
CA LEU A 21 -1.53 -14.34 0.28
C LEU A 21 -0.86 -13.32 -0.66
N LEU A 22 -1.65 -12.44 -1.28
CA LEU A 22 -1.15 -11.37 -2.15
C LEU A 22 -0.28 -10.35 -1.40
N GLY A 23 -0.55 -10.12 -0.12
CA GLY A 23 0.17 -9.14 0.68
C GLY A 23 1.42 -9.65 1.39
N PHE A 24 1.53 -10.97 1.64
CA PHE A 24 2.59 -11.51 2.48
C PHE A 24 3.41 -12.64 1.85
N SER A 25 2.87 -13.36 0.87
CA SER A 25 3.46 -14.63 0.45
C SER A 25 3.78 -14.70 -1.03
N ILE A 26 3.17 -13.87 -1.88
CA ILE A 26 3.31 -13.96 -3.33
C ILE A 26 4.14 -12.77 -3.82
N GLU A 27 5.18 -13.07 -4.59
CA GLU A 27 6.00 -12.04 -5.23
C GLU A 27 5.57 -11.79 -6.68
N ARG A 28 5.88 -10.58 -7.19
CA ARG A 28 5.45 -10.16 -8.54
C ARG A 28 5.93 -11.06 -9.68
N HIS A 29 7.05 -11.77 -9.49
CA HIS A 29 7.60 -12.67 -10.49
C HIS A 29 6.95 -14.06 -10.50
N GLU A 30 6.17 -14.40 -9.49
CA GLU A 30 5.48 -15.68 -9.33
C GLU A 30 4.13 -15.70 -10.08
N GLY A 31 4.10 -15.33 -11.35
CA GLY A 31 2.89 -15.17 -12.16
C GLY A 31 1.97 -16.40 -12.17
N VAL A 32 2.52 -17.60 -12.05
CA VAL A 32 1.77 -18.86 -12.02
C VAL A 32 0.84 -18.96 -10.79
N ILE A 33 1.23 -18.38 -9.67
CA ILE A 33 0.42 -18.35 -8.42
C ILE A 33 -0.33 -17.02 -8.31
N LEU A 34 0.33 -15.91 -8.66
CA LEU A 34 -0.21 -14.56 -8.58
C LEU A 34 -1.53 -14.42 -9.36
N ILE A 35 -1.53 -14.85 -10.64
CA ILE A 35 -2.70 -14.68 -11.52
C ILE A 35 -3.92 -15.44 -11.01
N PRO A 36 -3.85 -16.75 -10.70
CA PRO A 36 -5.00 -17.47 -10.15
C PRO A 36 -5.54 -16.88 -8.84
N VAL A 37 -4.66 -16.52 -7.89
CA VAL A 37 -5.10 -15.95 -6.61
C VAL A 37 -5.78 -14.61 -6.83
N PHE A 38 -5.24 -13.77 -7.72
CA PHE A 38 -5.87 -12.50 -8.08
C PHE A 38 -7.23 -12.69 -8.75
N VAL A 39 -7.34 -13.64 -9.69
CA VAL A 39 -8.60 -13.95 -10.37
C VAL A 39 -9.67 -14.45 -9.39
N ILE A 40 -9.29 -15.33 -8.44
CA ILE A 40 -10.19 -15.81 -7.39
C ILE A 40 -10.64 -14.63 -6.50
N ALA A 41 -9.71 -13.81 -6.03
CA ALA A 41 -10.02 -12.63 -5.21
C ALA A 41 -10.97 -11.68 -5.94
N PHE A 42 -10.69 -11.39 -7.22
CA PHE A 42 -11.54 -10.53 -8.05
C PHE A 42 -12.92 -11.15 -8.31
N GLY A 43 -13.00 -12.45 -8.57
CA GLY A 43 -14.27 -13.16 -8.75
C GLY A 43 -15.15 -13.12 -7.50
N ILE A 44 -14.54 -13.27 -6.32
CA ILE A 44 -15.24 -13.13 -5.03
C ILE A 44 -15.68 -11.68 -4.81
N TYR A 45 -14.81 -10.70 -5.08
CA TYR A 45 -15.17 -9.28 -5.02
C TYR A 45 -16.38 -8.98 -5.93
N TRP A 46 -16.35 -9.47 -7.17
CA TRP A 46 -17.44 -9.31 -8.13
C TRP A 46 -18.73 -9.96 -7.63
N HIS A 47 -18.63 -11.15 -7.05
CA HIS A 47 -19.77 -11.83 -6.44
C HIS A 47 -20.35 -11.03 -5.27
N LEU A 48 -19.52 -10.49 -4.39
CA LEU A 48 -19.95 -9.62 -3.28
C LEU A 48 -20.67 -8.36 -3.81
N TYR A 49 -20.11 -7.73 -4.84
CA TYR A 49 -20.65 -6.53 -5.46
C TYR A 49 -22.02 -6.78 -6.12
N THR A 50 -22.20 -7.89 -6.82
CA THR A 50 -23.43 -8.21 -7.55
C THR A 50 -24.50 -8.87 -6.68
N SER A 51 -24.16 -9.33 -5.47
CA SER A 51 -25.08 -10.08 -4.59
C SER A 51 -25.77 -9.17 -3.56
N GLU A 52 -26.37 -8.08 -4.03
CA GLU A 52 -27.04 -7.05 -3.18
C GLU A 52 -28.04 -7.63 -2.18
N LYS A 53 -28.71 -8.77 -2.53
CA LYS A 53 -29.65 -9.43 -1.64
C LYS A 53 -29.01 -10.22 -0.50
N ASN A 54 -27.73 -10.54 -0.61
CA ASN A 54 -27.03 -11.39 0.34
C ASN A 54 -26.14 -10.62 1.30
N PHE A 55 -25.56 -9.47 0.89
CA PHE A 55 -24.66 -8.68 1.70
C PHE A 55 -25.19 -7.27 1.88
N THR A 56 -25.24 -6.81 3.11
CA THR A 56 -25.56 -5.43 3.44
C THR A 56 -24.33 -4.53 3.21
N LEU A 57 -24.53 -3.25 2.94
CA LEU A 57 -23.43 -2.27 2.84
C LEU A 57 -22.53 -2.31 4.06
N LYS A 58 -23.11 -2.49 5.25
CA LYS A 58 -22.36 -2.58 6.50
C LYS A 58 -21.40 -3.77 6.53
N GLU A 59 -21.85 -4.95 6.09
CA GLU A 59 -21.01 -6.17 5.98
C GLU A 59 -19.88 -5.95 4.98
N LEU A 60 -20.16 -5.35 3.82
CA LEU A 60 -19.13 -5.05 2.81
C LEU A 60 -18.07 -4.07 3.32
N VAL A 61 -18.49 -3.03 4.03
CA VAL A 61 -17.58 -2.06 4.66
C VAL A 61 -16.69 -2.75 5.70
N VAL A 62 -17.25 -3.61 6.55
CA VAL A 62 -16.50 -4.37 7.55
C VAL A 62 -15.46 -5.29 6.89
N ILE A 63 -15.84 -6.04 5.85
CA ILE A 63 -14.91 -6.89 5.10
C ILE A 63 -13.77 -6.04 4.51
N GLY A 64 -14.11 -4.90 3.90
CA GLY A 64 -13.13 -3.97 3.35
C GLY A 64 -12.15 -3.42 4.39
N ILE A 65 -12.64 -3.09 5.59
CA ILE A 65 -11.80 -2.67 6.73
C ILE A 65 -10.84 -3.78 7.14
N ILE A 66 -11.35 -5.02 7.31
CA ILE A 66 -10.53 -6.16 7.73
C ILE A 66 -9.40 -6.39 6.72
N CYS A 67 -9.70 -6.38 5.40
CA CYS A 67 -8.69 -6.54 4.36
C CYS A 67 -7.59 -5.46 4.43
N ARG A 68 -7.95 -4.21 4.70
CA ARG A 68 -6.99 -3.11 4.84
C ARG A 68 -6.13 -3.22 6.09
N LEU A 69 -6.75 -3.50 7.22
CA LEU A 69 -6.04 -3.69 8.49
C LEU A 69 -5.05 -4.87 8.42
N LEU A 70 -5.45 -5.96 7.76
CA LEU A 70 -4.58 -7.10 7.52
C LEU A 70 -3.29 -6.70 6.78
N LEU A 71 -3.39 -5.82 5.80
CA LEU A 71 -2.25 -5.42 4.98
C LEU A 71 -1.34 -4.36 5.63
N ILE A 72 -1.74 -3.71 6.72
CA ILE A 72 -0.93 -2.64 7.35
C ILE A 72 0.53 -3.08 7.59
N PRO A 73 0.81 -4.24 8.21
CA PRO A 73 2.17 -4.65 8.52
C PRO A 73 2.92 -5.29 7.34
N SER A 74 2.27 -5.54 6.18
CA SER A 74 2.94 -6.22 5.07
C SER A 74 3.93 -5.29 4.37
N ILE A 75 5.09 -5.80 3.98
CA ILE A 75 6.00 -5.11 3.06
C ILE A 75 5.50 -5.37 1.63
N PRO A 76 5.33 -4.33 0.78
CA PRO A 76 4.87 -4.54 -0.59
C PRO A 76 5.83 -5.44 -1.36
N SER A 77 5.34 -6.58 -1.86
CA SER A 77 6.09 -7.55 -2.68
C SER A 77 5.73 -7.47 -4.16
N LEU A 78 4.62 -6.80 -4.49
CA LEU A 78 4.13 -6.67 -5.87
C LEU A 78 4.66 -5.41 -6.58
N SER A 79 5.23 -4.44 -5.84
CA SER A 79 5.87 -3.23 -6.39
C SER A 79 6.97 -2.73 -5.47
N ASP A 80 8.10 -2.30 -6.06
CA ASP A 80 9.23 -1.71 -5.34
C ASP A 80 9.11 -0.18 -5.20
N ASP A 81 8.04 0.43 -5.70
CA ASP A 81 7.84 1.89 -5.68
C ASP A 81 7.88 2.49 -4.28
N VAL A 82 7.48 1.72 -3.27
CA VAL A 82 7.51 2.16 -1.88
C VAL A 82 8.89 2.61 -1.41
N TYR A 83 9.95 1.99 -1.91
CA TYR A 83 11.31 2.37 -1.57
C TYR A 83 11.67 3.74 -2.15
N ARG A 84 11.12 4.08 -3.33
CA ARG A 84 11.25 5.42 -3.92
C ARG A 84 10.45 6.46 -3.11
N PHE A 85 9.28 6.12 -2.60
CA PHE A 85 8.50 7.01 -1.74
C PHE A 85 9.27 7.37 -0.47
N ILE A 86 9.90 6.36 0.16
CA ILE A 86 10.72 6.56 1.36
C ILE A 86 11.98 7.38 1.03
N TRP A 87 12.62 7.12 -0.11
CA TRP A 87 13.77 7.88 -0.58
C TRP A 87 13.44 9.36 -0.73
N ASP A 88 12.39 9.67 -1.48
CA ASP A 88 11.95 11.04 -1.71
C ASP A 88 11.56 11.73 -0.38
N GLY A 89 10.84 11.03 0.50
CA GLY A 89 10.47 11.53 1.82
C GLY A 89 11.70 11.87 2.69
N ARG A 90 12.74 11.03 2.69
CA ARG A 90 14.00 11.25 3.44
C ARG A 90 14.79 12.44 2.89
N LEU A 91 14.84 12.61 1.56
CA LEU A 91 15.42 13.81 0.95
C LEU A 91 14.69 15.06 1.43
N PHE A 92 13.37 15.06 1.37
CA PHE A 92 12.54 16.17 1.82
C PHE A 92 12.74 16.47 3.31
N ASN A 93 12.85 15.44 4.15
CA ASN A 93 13.12 15.57 5.59
C ASN A 93 14.50 16.20 5.86
N SER A 94 15.44 16.02 4.95
CA SER A 94 16.77 16.64 5.00
C SER A 94 16.82 18.03 4.35
N GLY A 95 15.70 18.63 3.98
CA GLY A 95 15.61 19.93 3.31
C GLY A 95 16.02 19.90 1.85
N ILE A 96 16.09 18.73 1.23
CA ILE A 96 16.53 18.55 -0.17
C ILE A 96 15.31 18.21 -1.03
N SER A 97 15.16 18.93 -2.15
CA SER A 97 14.09 18.63 -3.11
C SER A 97 14.37 17.29 -3.80
N PRO A 98 13.40 16.33 -3.79
CA PRO A 98 13.56 15.05 -4.49
C PRO A 98 13.64 15.20 -6.02
N PHE A 99 13.30 16.37 -6.55
CA PHE A 99 13.38 16.69 -7.97
C PHE A 99 14.73 17.29 -8.40
N ALA A 100 15.64 17.60 -7.46
CA ALA A 100 16.86 18.34 -7.74
C ALA A 100 17.92 17.50 -8.46
N ALA A 101 18.02 16.20 -8.14
CA ALA A 101 19.01 15.31 -8.73
C ALA A 101 18.52 13.86 -8.77
N LEU A 102 19.23 13.02 -9.52
CA LEU A 102 19.01 11.58 -9.56
C LEU A 102 19.43 10.92 -8.24
N PRO A 103 18.81 9.79 -7.84
CA PRO A 103 19.22 9.03 -6.66
C PRO A 103 20.73 8.70 -6.62
N THR A 104 21.33 8.36 -7.76
CA THR A 104 22.75 8.06 -7.89
C THR A 104 23.66 9.20 -7.44
N HIS A 105 23.23 10.46 -7.63
CA HIS A 105 24.00 11.65 -7.21
C HIS A 105 24.22 11.66 -5.70
N TYR A 106 23.23 11.31 -4.91
CA TYR A 106 23.31 11.40 -3.45
C TYR A 106 24.25 10.38 -2.83
N LEU A 107 24.47 9.22 -3.47
CA LEU A 107 25.45 8.24 -3.01
C LEU A 107 26.90 8.66 -3.28
N SER A 108 27.13 9.57 -4.21
CA SER A 108 28.46 10.07 -4.52
C SER A 108 28.92 11.23 -3.60
N LEU A 109 28.04 11.70 -2.72
CA LEU A 109 28.35 12.77 -1.79
C LEU A 109 29.22 12.26 -0.62
N ASN A 110 30.13 13.10 -0.14
CA ASN A 110 30.95 12.80 1.04
C ASN A 110 30.12 12.64 2.33
N THR A 111 28.94 13.29 2.38
CA THR A 111 27.96 13.20 3.47
C THR A 111 26.60 12.95 2.88
N THR A 112 26.04 11.78 3.13
CA THR A 112 24.69 11.44 2.67
C THR A 112 23.64 11.96 3.66
N PRO A 113 22.44 12.37 3.17
CA PRO A 113 21.31 12.72 4.04
C PRO A 113 20.90 11.54 4.94
N LEU A 114 20.27 11.82 6.08
CA LEU A 114 19.87 10.81 7.04
C LEU A 114 18.96 9.73 6.40
N GLY A 115 19.39 8.48 6.48
CA GLY A 115 18.67 7.33 5.93
C GLY A 115 18.79 7.15 4.41
N ILE A 116 19.52 8.01 3.72
CA ILE A 116 19.93 7.82 2.32
C ILE A 116 21.19 6.98 2.33
N ASP A 117 21.03 5.69 2.06
CA ASP A 117 22.12 4.71 2.10
C ASP A 117 22.02 3.71 0.93
N VAL A 118 23.09 2.92 0.79
CA VAL A 118 23.19 1.90 -0.27
C VAL A 118 22.08 0.87 -0.15
N THR A 119 21.70 0.48 1.07
CA THR A 119 20.67 -0.55 1.32
C THR A 119 19.30 -0.13 0.79
N LEU A 120 18.93 1.14 0.96
CA LEU A 120 17.69 1.68 0.39
C LEU A 120 17.82 1.88 -1.11
N PHE A 121 18.99 2.34 -1.57
CA PHE A 121 19.25 2.58 -3.00
C PHE A 121 19.11 1.31 -3.85
N GLU A 122 19.67 0.20 -3.39
CA GLU A 122 19.60 -1.10 -4.09
C GLU A 122 18.17 -1.62 -4.25
N LYS A 123 17.24 -1.14 -3.44
CA LYS A 123 15.81 -1.49 -3.52
C LYS A 123 15.01 -0.59 -4.47
N LEU A 124 15.63 0.47 -5.00
CA LEU A 124 14.95 1.36 -5.94
C LEU A 124 14.78 0.69 -7.30
N ASN A 125 13.56 0.69 -7.82
CA ASN A 125 13.28 0.25 -9.19
C ASN A 125 13.65 1.30 -10.26
N SER A 126 13.90 2.53 -9.84
CA SER A 126 14.10 3.68 -10.74
C SER A 126 15.25 4.62 -10.31
N PRO A 127 16.48 4.10 -10.02
CA PRO A 127 17.57 4.91 -9.52
C PRO A 127 18.11 5.94 -10.51
N ASN A 128 17.84 5.74 -11.80
CA ASN A 128 18.32 6.59 -12.89
C ASN A 128 17.25 7.57 -13.43
N TYR A 129 16.14 7.73 -12.70
CA TYR A 129 15.05 8.64 -13.08
C TYR A 129 14.79 9.66 -12.00
N TYR A 130 14.41 10.88 -12.41
CA TYR A 130 13.93 11.92 -11.51
C TYR A 130 12.61 11.50 -10.85
N SER A 131 12.30 12.11 -9.70
CA SER A 131 10.99 11.93 -9.08
C SER A 131 9.90 12.50 -9.99
N VAL A 132 8.77 11.78 -10.09
CA VAL A 132 7.61 12.16 -10.90
C VAL A 132 6.34 12.33 -10.06
N TYR A 133 6.44 12.15 -8.75
CA TYR A 133 5.28 12.14 -7.88
C TYR A 133 4.78 13.56 -7.57
N PRO A 134 3.44 13.78 -7.59
CA PRO A 134 2.85 15.09 -7.36
C PRO A 134 3.03 15.57 -5.91
N PRO A 135 2.89 16.88 -5.64
CA PRO A 135 3.16 17.47 -4.32
C PRO A 135 2.42 16.83 -3.15
N ILE A 136 1.16 16.40 -3.36
CA ILE A 136 0.38 15.73 -2.31
C ILE A 136 1.00 14.38 -1.94
N ALA A 137 1.47 13.60 -2.93
CA ALA A 137 2.17 12.35 -2.68
C ALA A 137 3.49 12.60 -1.95
N GLN A 138 4.27 13.61 -2.37
CA GLN A 138 5.50 14.03 -1.70
C GLN A 138 5.26 14.43 -0.24
N PHE A 139 4.16 15.11 0.06
CA PHE A 139 3.77 15.44 1.44
C PHE A 139 3.50 14.17 2.27
N ILE A 140 2.82 13.17 1.69
CA ILE A 140 2.60 11.87 2.36
C ILE A 140 3.93 11.16 2.61
N PHE A 141 4.84 11.15 1.64
CA PHE A 141 6.16 10.52 1.78
C PHE A 141 6.98 11.20 2.88
N TYR A 142 7.03 12.53 2.88
CA TYR A 142 7.70 13.32 3.91
C TYR A 142 7.13 13.03 5.31
N THR A 143 5.82 13.11 5.49
CA THR A 143 5.19 12.89 6.79
C THR A 143 5.36 11.47 7.30
N SER A 144 5.47 10.48 6.40
CA SER A 144 5.68 9.08 6.76
C SER A 144 7.07 8.79 7.33
N VAL A 145 8.09 9.55 6.94
CA VAL A 145 9.47 9.35 7.39
C VAL A 145 9.82 10.19 8.62
N LEU A 146 9.06 11.22 8.96
CA LEU A 146 9.32 12.10 10.10
C LEU A 146 9.56 11.33 11.42
N PRO A 147 8.66 10.42 11.87
CA PRO A 147 8.87 9.65 13.08
C PRO A 147 9.77 8.43 12.88
N PHE A 148 10.07 8.06 11.63
CA PHE A 148 10.83 6.86 11.28
C PHE A 148 11.91 7.15 10.22
N PRO A 149 12.86 8.07 10.48
CA PRO A 149 13.78 8.56 9.45
C PRO A 149 14.68 7.47 8.84
N THR A 150 14.93 6.39 9.57
CA THR A 150 15.75 5.24 9.12
C THR A 150 14.98 3.93 9.03
N ASN A 151 13.77 3.83 9.62
CA ASN A 151 12.99 2.60 9.66
C ASN A 151 12.03 2.52 8.46
N ILE A 152 12.36 1.68 7.49
CA ILE A 152 11.57 1.45 6.27
C ILE A 152 10.17 0.93 6.62
N THR A 153 10.06 -0.07 7.49
CA THR A 153 8.76 -0.68 7.86
C THR A 153 7.84 0.33 8.54
N GLY A 154 8.37 1.15 9.45
CA GLY A 154 7.60 2.22 10.09
C GLY A 154 7.05 3.24 9.08
N SER A 155 7.87 3.63 8.11
CA SER A 155 7.43 4.53 7.02
C SER A 155 6.35 3.89 6.14
N ILE A 156 6.47 2.60 5.80
CA ILE A 156 5.45 1.85 5.04
C ILE A 156 4.12 1.84 5.78
N ILE A 157 4.14 1.51 7.07
CA ILE A 157 2.93 1.50 7.92
C ILE A 157 2.24 2.86 7.90
N LEU A 158 2.99 3.96 8.04
CA LEU A 158 2.41 5.31 8.01
C LEU A 158 1.83 5.68 6.64
N ILE A 159 2.51 5.36 5.53
CA ILE A 159 1.96 5.58 4.19
C ILE A 159 0.61 4.87 4.05
N ARG A 160 0.51 3.63 4.52
CA ARG A 160 -0.74 2.86 4.47
C ARG A 160 -1.83 3.44 5.36
N LEU A 161 -1.49 3.83 6.57
CA LEU A 161 -2.46 4.46 7.47
C LEU A 161 -3.01 5.75 6.88
N MET A 162 -2.17 6.60 6.30
CA MET A 162 -2.61 7.82 5.62
C MET A 162 -3.52 7.52 4.43
N SER A 163 -3.20 6.48 3.64
CA SER A 163 -4.04 6.04 2.53
C SER A 163 -5.41 5.54 3.02
N ILE A 164 -5.45 4.75 4.09
CA ILE A 164 -6.70 4.26 4.70
C ILE A 164 -7.53 5.43 5.23
N ILE A 165 -6.92 6.43 5.88
CA ILE A 165 -7.63 7.63 6.35
C ILE A 165 -8.25 8.38 5.17
N ALA A 166 -7.51 8.55 4.07
CA ALA A 166 -8.02 9.19 2.85
C ALA A 166 -9.19 8.41 2.22
N GLU A 167 -9.13 7.07 2.20
CA GLU A 167 -10.23 6.22 1.74
C GLU A 167 -11.49 6.36 2.59
N PHE A 168 -11.34 6.40 3.93
CA PHE A 168 -12.48 6.65 4.82
C PHE A 168 -13.07 8.04 4.63
N GLY A 169 -12.23 9.04 4.42
CA GLY A 169 -12.68 10.39 4.05
C GLY A 169 -13.49 10.37 2.76
N THR A 170 -13.00 9.67 1.74
CA THR A 170 -13.69 9.52 0.46
C THR A 170 -15.05 8.82 0.64
N LEU A 171 -15.08 7.71 1.38
CA LEU A 171 -16.33 6.98 1.67
C LEU A 171 -17.34 7.85 2.42
N TYR A 172 -16.89 8.60 3.42
CA TYR A 172 -17.74 9.51 4.19
C TYR A 172 -18.40 10.58 3.31
N PHE A 173 -17.62 11.23 2.43
CA PHE A 173 -18.17 12.24 1.53
C PHE A 173 -19.06 11.63 0.46
N LEU A 174 -18.71 10.45 -0.07
CA LEU A 174 -19.53 9.75 -1.05
C LEU A 174 -20.92 9.42 -0.51
N ILE A 175 -21.00 8.90 0.72
CA ILE A 175 -22.30 8.60 1.39
C ILE A 175 -23.13 9.86 1.63
N LYS A 176 -22.49 11.04 1.78
CA LYS A 176 -23.23 12.31 1.96
C LYS A 176 -23.76 12.90 0.66
N VAL A 177 -23.16 12.58 -0.47
CA VAL A 177 -23.53 13.11 -1.79
C VAL A 177 -24.58 12.23 -2.46
N LEU A 178 -24.60 10.94 -2.16
CA LEU A 178 -25.63 9.98 -2.64
C LEU A 178 -26.89 10.03 -1.77
#